data_31e7799860aa2b4556011d34ff793b1d
#
_entry.id   31e7799860aa2b4556011d34ff793b1d
#
_cell.length_a   1.000
_cell.length_b   1.000
_cell.length_c   1.000
_cell.angle_alpha   90.00
_cell.angle_beta   90.00
_cell.angle_gamma   90.00
#
_symmetry.space_group_name_H-M   'P 1'
#
loop_
_entity.id
_entity.type
_entity.pdbx_description
1 polymer ?
#
loop_
_entity_poly.entity_id
_entity_poly.type
_entity_poly.pdbx_seq_one_letter_code
_entity_poly.pdbx_strand_id
1 'polypeptide(L)'
;MTPEMLYALRDQAGVPSHPVVFLILGVLTFALHIAAVQVMLGAASLTLRGAFSASQHWRRLAAAMITTAKIAVSVAIVIGVAPLLFVQVVYDPFWYTSNVLSAWWVIGFIVLLILGYIAMYAFYWKNHDIVADGGRGGVWMVLSIALLLAVGFIVHSLTNQMLFPEHWMAWYAPQGVVNPDGHSLHYWHLPRFLFFIALSAPVTGAWLYGYRRYLQGGQEADAAYLGWLRGLAQNLMLVGGVVSVL
;
A
#
# COMPACT_ATOMS: atom_id res chain seq x y z
N MET A 1 -26.57 11.12 -12.98
CA MET A 1 -26.68 11.65 -11.60
C MET A 1 -25.68 12.78 -11.48
N THR A 2 -26.07 13.94 -11.00
CA THR A 2 -25.15 15.08 -10.86
C THR A 2 -24.61 15.16 -9.42
N PRO A 3 -23.45 15.79 -9.18
CA PRO A 3 -22.93 15.98 -7.84
C PRO A 3 -23.90 16.70 -6.89
N GLU A 4 -24.70 17.64 -7.41
CA GLU A 4 -25.69 18.42 -6.64
C GLU A 4 -26.80 17.49 -6.11
N MET A 5 -27.26 16.51 -6.90
CA MET A 5 -28.26 15.53 -6.46
C MET A 5 -27.73 14.65 -5.33
N LEU A 6 -26.42 14.35 -5.32
CA LEU A 6 -25.80 13.58 -4.27
C LEU A 6 -25.62 14.40 -2.98
N TYR A 7 -25.30 15.68 -3.12
CA TYR A 7 -25.23 16.58 -1.94
C TYR A 7 -26.60 16.73 -1.26
N ALA A 8 -27.70 16.63 -2.01
CA ALA A 8 -29.05 16.66 -1.42
C ALA A 8 -29.37 15.40 -0.59
N LEU A 9 -28.62 14.30 -0.76
CA LEU A 9 -28.76 13.06 0.03
C LEU A 9 -27.96 13.07 1.33
N ARG A 10 -27.15 14.10 1.57
CA ARG A 10 -26.39 14.23 2.82
C ARG A 10 -27.31 14.49 4.00
N ASP A 11 -26.89 14.03 5.17
CA ASP A 11 -27.54 14.38 6.42
C ASP A 11 -27.58 15.93 6.58
N GLN A 12 -28.77 16.48 6.86
CA GLN A 12 -28.95 17.91 7.07
C GLN A 12 -28.17 18.43 8.30
N ALA A 13 -27.91 17.60 9.29
CA ALA A 13 -27.07 17.91 10.43
C ALA A 13 -25.59 18.08 10.03
N GLY A 14 -25.20 17.60 8.85
CA GLY A 14 -23.84 17.71 8.33
C GLY A 14 -22.84 16.81 9.07
N VAL A 15 -21.55 17.15 8.92
CA VAL A 15 -20.46 16.44 9.58
C VAL A 15 -20.46 16.77 11.08
N PRO A 16 -20.28 15.80 12.00
CA PRO A 16 -20.43 15.99 13.46
C PRO A 16 -19.35 16.90 14.10
N SER A 17 -18.46 17.48 13.30
CA SER A 17 -17.46 18.47 13.73
C SER A 17 -17.10 19.39 12.56
N HIS A 18 -16.20 20.35 12.78
CA HIS A 18 -15.78 21.23 11.71
C HIS A 18 -15.13 20.45 10.56
N PRO A 19 -15.58 20.57 9.29
CA PRO A 19 -15.12 19.76 8.16
C PRO A 19 -13.60 19.77 7.96
N VAL A 20 -12.92 20.88 8.26
CA VAL A 20 -11.46 21.02 8.16
C VAL A 20 -10.73 20.08 9.10
N VAL A 21 -11.28 19.76 10.28
CA VAL A 21 -10.68 18.80 11.23
C VAL A 21 -10.65 17.42 10.58
N PHE A 22 -11.75 16.98 9.98
CA PHE A 22 -11.82 15.69 9.29
C PHE A 22 -10.89 15.64 8.07
N LEU A 23 -10.79 16.75 7.33
CA LEU A 23 -9.89 16.81 6.18
C LEU A 23 -8.41 16.70 6.61
N ILE A 24 -7.99 17.47 7.63
CA ILE A 24 -6.60 17.43 8.13
C ILE A 24 -6.28 16.04 8.68
N LEU A 25 -7.13 15.45 9.50
CA LEU A 25 -6.92 14.12 10.06
C LEU A 25 -6.93 13.04 8.97
N GLY A 26 -7.81 13.15 7.99
CA GLY A 26 -7.86 12.26 6.84
C GLY A 26 -6.55 12.29 6.03
N VAL A 27 -6.05 13.49 5.70
CA VAL A 27 -4.78 13.65 4.97
C VAL A 27 -3.60 13.14 5.80
N LEU A 28 -3.53 13.48 7.08
CA LEU A 28 -2.43 13.03 7.96
C LEU A 28 -2.39 11.51 8.10
N THR A 29 -3.54 10.89 8.41
CA THR A 29 -3.62 9.44 8.58
C THR A 29 -3.38 8.70 7.27
N PHE A 30 -3.84 9.24 6.13
CA PHE A 30 -3.53 8.71 4.81
C PHE A 30 -2.02 8.79 4.51
N ALA A 31 -1.37 9.91 4.79
CA ALA A 31 0.07 10.07 4.58
C ALA A 31 0.89 9.04 5.40
N LEU A 32 0.51 8.84 6.68
CA LEU A 32 1.13 7.83 7.54
C LEU A 32 0.89 6.41 7.03
N HIS A 33 -0.35 6.12 6.59
CA HIS A 33 -0.69 4.82 5.99
C HIS A 33 0.15 4.55 4.74
N ILE A 34 0.21 5.50 3.81
CA ILE A 34 0.99 5.35 2.58
C ILE A 34 2.48 5.21 2.89
N ALA A 35 3.03 5.95 3.85
CA ALA A 35 4.44 5.78 4.25
C ALA A 35 4.71 4.34 4.74
N ALA A 36 3.82 3.78 5.57
CA ALA A 36 3.93 2.39 6.02
C ALA A 36 3.81 1.37 4.87
N VAL A 37 2.89 1.59 3.91
CA VAL A 37 2.75 0.77 2.70
C VAL A 37 4.02 0.83 1.85
N GLN A 38 4.61 2.00 1.66
CA GLN A 38 5.84 2.17 0.88
C GLN A 38 7.01 1.42 1.51
N VAL A 39 7.20 1.56 2.83
CA VAL A 39 8.23 0.82 3.58
C VAL A 39 7.98 -0.69 3.48
N MET A 40 6.74 -1.14 3.60
CA MET A 40 6.36 -2.54 3.47
C MET A 40 6.73 -3.10 2.09
N LEU A 41 6.31 -2.44 1.01
CA LEU A 41 6.59 -2.87 -0.36
C LEU A 41 8.09 -2.94 -0.64
N GLY A 42 8.83 -1.90 -0.26
CA GLY A 42 10.27 -1.85 -0.47
C GLY A 42 11.00 -2.89 0.38
N ALA A 43 10.66 -3.04 1.66
CA ALA A 43 11.27 -4.03 2.53
C ALA A 43 10.97 -5.46 2.06
N ALA A 44 9.74 -5.76 1.60
CA ALA A 44 9.37 -7.06 1.03
C ALA A 44 10.17 -7.36 -0.25
N SER A 45 10.32 -6.36 -1.13
CA SER A 45 11.10 -6.48 -2.37
C SER A 45 12.59 -6.71 -2.10
N LEU A 46 13.18 -5.96 -1.16
CA LEU A 46 14.57 -6.16 -0.74
C LEU A 46 14.77 -7.52 -0.06
N THR A 47 13.79 -7.98 0.72
CA THR A 47 13.80 -9.32 1.31
C THR A 47 13.83 -10.39 0.23
N LEU A 48 12.93 -10.32 -0.75
CA LEU A 48 12.85 -11.28 -1.85
C LEU A 48 14.18 -11.33 -2.62
N ARG A 49 14.73 -10.17 -3.02
CA ARG A 49 16.01 -10.11 -3.71
C ARG A 49 17.16 -10.65 -2.87
N GLY A 50 17.25 -10.23 -1.60
CA GLY A 50 18.38 -10.53 -0.74
C GLY A 50 18.41 -11.97 -0.26
N ALA A 51 17.25 -12.58 0.01
CA ALA A 51 17.14 -13.95 0.47
C ALA A 51 17.72 -14.97 -0.52
N PHE A 52 17.64 -14.69 -1.82
CA PHE A 52 18.15 -15.57 -2.90
C PHE A 52 19.47 -15.07 -3.49
N SER A 53 20.15 -14.11 -2.83
CA SER A 53 21.44 -13.63 -3.26
C SER A 53 22.58 -14.49 -2.72
N ALA A 54 23.67 -14.63 -3.49
CA ALA A 54 24.90 -15.21 -3.02
C ALA A 54 25.69 -14.26 -2.08
N SER A 55 25.43 -12.96 -2.13
CA SER A 55 26.12 -11.94 -1.33
C SER A 55 25.65 -11.96 0.12
N GLN A 56 26.61 -12.02 1.05
CA GLN A 56 26.34 -11.97 2.48
C GLN A 56 25.68 -10.63 2.91
N HIS A 57 26.07 -9.51 2.31
CA HIS A 57 25.45 -8.21 2.57
C HIS A 57 23.94 -8.21 2.22
N TRP A 58 23.58 -8.81 1.08
CA TRP A 58 22.18 -8.94 0.68
C TRP A 58 21.39 -9.86 1.60
N ARG A 59 21.94 -11.00 2.03
CA ARG A 59 21.27 -11.91 2.97
C ARG A 59 21.07 -11.27 4.33
N ARG A 60 22.10 -10.54 4.83
CA ARG A 60 22.01 -9.77 6.08
C ARG A 60 20.92 -8.71 6.00
N LEU A 61 20.83 -7.99 4.88
CA LEU A 61 19.76 -7.03 4.64
C LEU A 61 18.40 -7.71 4.60
N ALA A 62 18.26 -8.85 3.89
CA ALA A 62 16.99 -9.59 3.80
C ALA A 62 16.48 -10.03 5.17
N ALA A 63 17.34 -10.50 6.06
CA ALA A 63 16.98 -10.88 7.43
C ALA A 63 16.42 -9.70 8.25
N ALA A 64 16.97 -8.50 8.05
CA ALA A 64 16.43 -7.29 8.69
C ALA A 64 15.12 -6.82 8.03
N MET A 65 15.05 -6.87 6.69
CA MET A 65 13.93 -6.35 5.92
C MET A 65 12.68 -7.22 6.02
N ILE A 66 12.78 -8.54 6.21
CA ILE A 66 11.60 -9.37 6.46
C ILE A 66 10.90 -8.98 7.77
N THR A 67 11.67 -8.67 8.80
CA THR A 67 11.11 -8.16 10.06
C THR A 67 10.47 -6.79 9.88
N THR A 68 11.12 -5.91 9.14
CA THR A 68 10.56 -4.60 8.76
C THR A 68 9.27 -4.75 7.97
N ALA A 69 9.24 -5.60 6.94
CA ALA A 69 8.06 -5.80 6.09
C ALA A 69 6.85 -6.30 6.89
N LYS A 70 7.03 -7.31 7.76
CA LYS A 70 5.92 -7.85 8.56
C LYS A 70 5.40 -6.85 9.62
N ILE A 71 6.25 -6.01 10.18
CA ILE A 71 5.81 -4.94 11.09
C ILE A 71 5.10 -3.86 10.28
N ALA A 72 5.68 -3.43 9.16
CA ALA A 72 5.12 -2.38 8.33
C ALA A 72 3.75 -2.75 7.74
N VAL A 73 3.52 -4.02 7.34
CA VAL A 73 2.20 -4.46 6.87
C VAL A 73 1.15 -4.38 8.00
N SER A 74 1.51 -4.79 9.22
CA SER A 74 0.61 -4.70 10.37
C SER A 74 0.28 -3.24 10.71
N VAL A 75 1.28 -2.37 10.71
CA VAL A 75 1.12 -0.93 10.93
C VAL A 75 0.26 -0.31 9.82
N ALA A 76 0.52 -0.65 8.55
CA ALA A 76 -0.25 -0.16 7.41
C ALA A 76 -1.73 -0.54 7.54
N ILE A 77 -2.05 -1.79 7.89
CA ILE A 77 -3.43 -2.25 8.07
C ILE A 77 -4.13 -1.45 9.18
N VAL A 78 -3.50 -1.32 10.34
CA VAL A 78 -4.10 -0.63 11.50
C VAL A 78 -4.31 0.86 11.22
N ILE A 79 -3.29 1.54 10.70
CA ILE A 79 -3.38 2.98 10.39
C ILE A 79 -4.33 3.23 9.20
N GLY A 80 -4.43 2.29 8.25
CA GLY A 80 -5.27 2.42 7.07
C GLY A 80 -6.77 2.48 7.35
N VAL A 81 -7.22 2.01 8.52
CA VAL A 81 -8.62 2.13 8.94
C VAL A 81 -9.02 3.60 9.11
N ALA A 82 -8.15 4.44 9.66
CA ALA A 82 -8.49 5.83 9.94
C ALA A 82 -8.79 6.66 8.67
N PRO A 83 -7.94 6.71 7.63
CA PRO A 83 -8.27 7.46 6.42
C PRO A 83 -9.49 6.89 5.71
N LEU A 84 -9.73 5.56 5.78
CA LEU A 84 -10.94 4.96 5.24
C LEU A 84 -12.20 5.50 5.93
N LEU A 85 -12.19 5.61 7.25
CA LEU A 85 -13.31 6.20 8.01
C LEU A 85 -13.50 7.69 7.69
N PHE A 86 -12.42 8.45 7.56
CA PHE A 86 -12.52 9.87 7.19
C PHE A 86 -13.09 10.09 5.78
N VAL A 87 -12.71 9.26 4.82
CA VAL A 87 -13.30 9.27 3.46
C VAL A 87 -14.80 8.99 3.52
N GLN A 88 -15.24 8.01 4.32
CA GLN A 88 -16.65 7.69 4.50
C GLN A 88 -17.47 8.85 5.08
N VAL A 89 -16.88 9.62 6.00
CA VAL A 89 -17.57 10.76 6.62
C VAL A 89 -17.59 11.99 5.69
N VAL A 90 -16.46 12.29 5.03
CA VAL A 90 -16.32 13.50 4.21
C VAL A 90 -16.99 13.35 2.85
N TYR A 91 -16.94 12.17 2.25
CA TYR A 91 -17.42 11.89 0.90
C TYR A 91 -18.60 10.91 0.86
N ASP A 92 -19.29 10.74 1.96
CA ASP A 92 -20.42 9.85 2.26
C ASP A 92 -21.14 9.28 1.00
N PRO A 93 -22.05 9.98 0.29
CA PRO A 93 -22.81 9.37 -0.81
C PRO A 93 -21.91 8.98 -2.00
N PHE A 94 -20.77 9.64 -2.20
CA PHE A 94 -19.84 9.32 -3.28
C PHE A 94 -19.11 8.01 -3.01
N TRP A 95 -18.62 7.84 -1.77
CA TRP A 95 -17.88 6.65 -1.38
C TRP A 95 -18.77 5.41 -1.35
N TYR A 96 -19.94 5.51 -0.72
CA TYR A 96 -20.86 4.37 -0.63
C TYR A 96 -21.40 3.94 -1.99
N THR A 97 -21.77 4.87 -2.87
CA THR A 97 -22.22 4.53 -4.23
C THR A 97 -21.11 3.85 -5.03
N SER A 98 -19.87 4.37 -4.96
CA SER A 98 -18.72 3.72 -5.59
C SER A 98 -18.52 2.28 -5.09
N ASN A 99 -18.67 2.05 -3.79
CA ASN A 99 -18.53 0.72 -3.21
C ASN A 99 -19.64 -0.23 -3.66
N VAL A 100 -20.89 0.24 -3.77
CA VAL A 100 -22.03 -0.58 -4.25
C VAL A 100 -21.82 -0.99 -5.70
N LEU A 101 -21.33 -0.10 -6.56
CA LEU A 101 -21.02 -0.39 -7.96
C LEU A 101 -19.98 -1.50 -8.16
N SER A 102 -19.13 -1.73 -7.15
CA SER A 102 -18.04 -2.70 -7.17
C SER A 102 -18.06 -3.59 -5.92
N ALA A 103 -19.25 -3.96 -5.42
CA ALA A 103 -19.42 -4.60 -4.11
C ALA A 103 -18.63 -5.89 -3.93
N TRP A 104 -18.45 -6.68 -4.98
CA TRP A 104 -17.66 -7.91 -4.98
C TRP A 104 -16.18 -7.63 -4.63
N TRP A 105 -15.64 -6.53 -5.18
CA TRP A 105 -14.26 -6.13 -4.92
C TRP A 105 -14.09 -5.49 -3.54
N VAL A 106 -15.13 -4.87 -3.00
CA VAL A 106 -15.12 -4.35 -1.61
C VAL A 106 -15.01 -5.49 -0.59
N ILE A 107 -15.64 -6.63 -0.85
CA ILE A 107 -15.46 -7.83 -0.03
C ILE A 107 -14.13 -8.50 -0.39
N GLY A 108 -13.83 -8.59 -1.69
CA GLY A 108 -12.65 -9.23 -2.22
C GLY A 108 -11.34 -8.65 -1.69
N PHE A 109 -11.23 -7.31 -1.53
CA PHE A 109 -9.99 -6.73 -1.03
C PHE A 109 -9.64 -7.17 0.40
N ILE A 110 -10.64 -7.40 1.26
CA ILE A 110 -10.42 -7.90 2.62
C ILE A 110 -9.84 -9.32 2.58
N VAL A 111 -10.41 -10.18 1.75
CA VAL A 111 -9.94 -11.56 1.57
C VAL A 111 -8.51 -11.57 1.03
N LEU A 112 -8.24 -10.77 -0.03
CA LEU A 112 -6.90 -10.67 -0.62
C LEU A 112 -5.88 -10.10 0.37
N LEU A 113 -6.28 -9.13 1.20
CA LEU A 113 -5.44 -8.56 2.25
C LEU A 113 -5.04 -9.63 3.28
N ILE A 114 -6.00 -10.42 3.75
CA ILE A 114 -5.74 -11.52 4.71
C ILE A 114 -4.80 -12.56 4.08
N LEU A 115 -5.05 -12.97 2.85
CA LEU A 115 -4.20 -13.93 2.14
C LEU A 115 -2.79 -13.39 1.90
N GLY A 116 -2.66 -12.11 1.52
CA GLY A 116 -1.36 -11.46 1.35
C GLY A 116 -0.57 -11.37 2.66
N TYR A 117 -1.26 -11.07 3.76
CA TYR A 117 -0.69 -11.06 5.10
C TYR A 117 -0.21 -12.46 5.51
N ILE A 118 -1.05 -13.49 5.36
CA ILE A 118 -0.70 -14.89 5.66
C ILE A 118 0.50 -15.34 4.83
N ALA A 119 0.54 -15.00 3.54
CA ALA A 119 1.65 -15.36 2.65
C ALA A 119 2.98 -14.73 3.11
N MET A 120 2.97 -13.47 3.58
CA MET A 120 4.17 -12.83 4.14
C MET A 120 4.68 -13.56 5.38
N TYR A 121 3.77 -13.94 6.28
CA TYR A 121 4.13 -14.70 7.47
C TYR A 121 4.57 -16.13 7.16
N ALA A 122 3.98 -16.77 6.16
CA ALA A 122 4.43 -18.09 5.68
C ALA A 122 5.87 -18.04 5.16
N PHE A 123 6.23 -16.98 4.42
CA PHE A 123 7.62 -16.75 4.03
C PHE A 123 8.51 -16.53 5.25
N TYR A 124 8.12 -15.68 6.18
CA TYR A 124 8.87 -15.41 7.41
C TYR A 124 9.13 -16.68 8.23
N TRP A 125 8.14 -17.52 8.44
CA TRP A 125 8.30 -18.75 9.21
C TRP A 125 9.21 -19.79 8.53
N LYS A 126 9.27 -19.80 7.21
CA LYS A 126 10.16 -20.70 6.46
C LYS A 126 11.62 -20.21 6.43
N ASN A 127 11.89 -19.00 6.87
CA ASN A 127 13.18 -18.34 6.69
C ASN A 127 13.72 -17.75 8.01
N HIS A 128 13.88 -18.59 9.04
CA HIS A 128 14.40 -18.16 10.34
C HIS A 128 15.85 -17.71 10.27
N ASP A 129 16.68 -18.34 9.44
CA ASP A 129 18.09 -17.99 9.25
C ASP A 129 18.44 -17.81 7.76
N ILE A 130 17.98 -16.67 7.22
CA ILE A 130 18.30 -16.28 5.83
C ILE A 130 19.81 -16.07 5.64
N VAL A 131 20.54 -15.67 6.69
CA VAL A 131 21.96 -15.34 6.60
C VAL A 131 22.78 -16.61 6.34
N ALA A 132 22.51 -17.66 7.10
CA ALA A 132 23.22 -18.93 6.96
C ALA A 132 22.67 -19.77 5.79
N ASP A 133 21.36 -20.00 5.77
CA ASP A 133 20.72 -20.99 4.88
C ASP A 133 20.32 -20.43 3.52
N GLY A 134 20.24 -19.11 3.38
CA GLY A 134 19.58 -18.45 2.23
C GLY A 134 18.05 -18.55 2.29
N GLY A 135 17.40 -18.03 1.27
CA GLY A 135 15.93 -18.00 1.20
C GLY A 135 15.31 -19.29 0.71
N ARG A 136 14.15 -19.64 1.27
CA ARG A 136 13.32 -20.78 0.86
C ARG A 136 11.88 -20.33 0.59
N GLY A 137 11.25 -20.93 -0.42
CA GLY A 137 9.83 -20.68 -0.70
C GLY A 137 9.52 -19.23 -1.11
N GLY A 138 10.33 -18.63 -1.99
CA GLY A 138 10.16 -17.28 -2.51
C GLY A 138 8.78 -16.99 -3.09
N VAL A 139 8.07 -18.03 -3.55
CA VAL A 139 6.68 -17.96 -4.05
C VAL A 139 5.74 -17.30 -3.02
N TRP A 140 5.94 -17.53 -1.72
CA TRP A 140 5.12 -16.92 -0.68
C TRP A 140 5.31 -15.41 -0.59
N MET A 141 6.55 -14.92 -0.74
CA MET A 141 6.81 -13.49 -0.75
C MET A 141 6.29 -12.83 -2.04
N VAL A 142 6.49 -13.49 -3.19
CA VAL A 142 5.92 -13.02 -4.48
C VAL A 142 4.39 -12.95 -4.40
N LEU A 143 3.75 -14.01 -3.88
CA LEU A 143 2.30 -14.05 -3.69
C LEU A 143 1.84 -12.93 -2.75
N SER A 144 2.52 -12.72 -1.64
CA SER A 144 2.21 -11.62 -0.70
C SER A 144 2.25 -10.27 -1.39
N ILE A 145 3.35 -9.95 -2.09
CA ILE A 145 3.50 -8.67 -2.80
C ILE A 145 2.38 -8.52 -3.86
N ALA A 146 2.12 -9.55 -4.65
CA ALA A 146 1.10 -9.52 -5.70
C ALA A 146 -0.31 -9.28 -5.12
N LEU A 147 -0.67 -10.00 -4.05
CA LEU A 147 -1.97 -9.84 -3.40
C LEU A 147 -2.13 -8.45 -2.76
N LEU A 148 -1.09 -7.94 -2.08
CA LEU A 148 -1.12 -6.60 -1.48
C LEU A 148 -1.16 -5.49 -2.54
N LEU A 149 -0.50 -5.67 -3.70
CA LEU A 149 -0.64 -4.76 -4.83
C LEU A 149 -2.06 -4.82 -5.42
N ALA A 150 -2.67 -6.00 -5.52
CA ALA A 150 -4.06 -6.14 -5.96
C ALA A 150 -5.02 -5.41 -5.00
N VAL A 151 -4.83 -5.53 -3.68
CA VAL A 151 -5.56 -4.77 -2.67
C VAL A 151 -5.44 -3.26 -2.92
N GLY A 152 -4.21 -2.78 -3.10
CA GLY A 152 -3.96 -1.37 -3.41
C GLY A 152 -4.65 -0.92 -4.69
N PHE A 153 -4.65 -1.76 -5.74
CA PHE A 153 -5.32 -1.45 -7.01
C PHE A 153 -6.84 -1.39 -6.87
N ILE A 154 -7.44 -2.30 -6.09
CA ILE A 154 -8.90 -2.28 -5.83
C ILE A 154 -9.28 -0.96 -5.13
N VAL A 155 -8.61 -0.62 -4.02
CA VAL A 155 -8.90 0.63 -3.30
C VAL A 155 -8.64 1.86 -4.16
N HIS A 156 -7.57 1.83 -4.98
CA HIS A 156 -7.31 2.88 -5.97
C HIS A 156 -8.46 3.03 -6.96
N SER A 157 -9.02 1.93 -7.48
CA SER A 157 -10.17 1.97 -8.38
C SER A 157 -11.41 2.53 -7.70
N LEU A 158 -11.74 2.07 -6.49
CA LEU A 158 -12.89 2.56 -5.72
C LEU A 158 -12.79 4.07 -5.45
N THR A 159 -11.59 4.57 -5.11
CA THR A 159 -11.38 6.01 -4.87
C THR A 159 -11.42 6.83 -6.15
N ASN A 160 -11.02 6.28 -7.30
CA ASN A 160 -11.12 7.00 -8.56
C ASN A 160 -12.55 7.03 -9.10
N GLN A 161 -13.28 5.90 -9.09
CA GLN A 161 -14.64 5.86 -9.62
C GLN A 161 -15.64 6.71 -8.82
N MET A 162 -15.39 7.00 -7.53
CA MET A 162 -16.22 7.93 -6.77
C MET A 162 -16.15 9.37 -7.28
N LEU A 163 -15.09 9.73 -8.03
CA LEU A 163 -14.90 11.07 -8.58
C LEU A 163 -15.69 11.35 -9.85
N PHE A 164 -16.37 10.34 -10.41
CA PHE A 164 -17.09 10.43 -11.70
C PHE A 164 -18.56 10.03 -11.56
N PRO A 165 -19.37 10.73 -10.73
CA PRO A 165 -20.77 10.39 -10.49
C PRO A 165 -21.63 10.47 -11.78
N GLU A 166 -21.22 11.27 -12.76
CA GLU A 166 -21.88 11.38 -14.07
C GLU A 166 -21.88 10.06 -14.86
N HIS A 167 -20.89 9.19 -14.63
CA HIS A 167 -20.78 7.89 -15.29
C HIS A 167 -21.50 6.74 -14.57
N TRP A 168 -21.89 6.92 -13.31
CA TRP A 168 -22.42 5.82 -12.48
C TRP A 168 -23.65 5.14 -13.06
N MET A 169 -24.58 5.90 -13.65
CA MET A 169 -25.76 5.29 -14.27
C MET A 169 -25.40 4.48 -15.51
N ALA A 170 -24.41 4.90 -16.30
CA ALA A 170 -23.91 4.12 -17.43
C ALA A 170 -23.20 2.83 -16.99
N TRP A 171 -22.57 2.84 -15.82
CA TRP A 171 -21.93 1.64 -15.23
C TRP A 171 -22.97 0.70 -14.61
N TYR A 172 -23.98 1.27 -13.89
CA TYR A 172 -25.01 0.50 -13.22
C TYR A 172 -26.05 -0.07 -14.17
N ALA A 173 -26.45 0.69 -15.19
CA ALA A 173 -27.46 0.29 -16.16
C ALA A 173 -26.96 0.47 -17.60
N PRO A 174 -25.95 -0.30 -18.04
CA PRO A 174 -25.47 -0.23 -19.42
C PRO A 174 -26.62 -0.52 -20.40
N GLN A 175 -26.79 0.35 -21.39
CA GLN A 175 -27.88 0.27 -22.39
C GLN A 175 -29.28 0.26 -21.76
N GLY A 176 -29.44 0.80 -20.56
CA GLY A 176 -30.73 0.86 -19.85
C GLY A 176 -31.10 -0.43 -19.10
N VAL A 177 -30.27 -1.45 -19.12
CA VAL A 177 -30.50 -2.70 -18.39
C VAL A 177 -29.68 -2.67 -17.08
N VAL A 178 -30.39 -2.79 -15.95
CA VAL A 178 -29.76 -2.78 -14.63
C VAL A 178 -28.87 -3.99 -14.44
N ASN A 179 -27.60 -3.75 -14.06
CA ASN A 179 -26.63 -4.78 -13.69
C ASN A 179 -26.20 -4.58 -12.23
N PRO A 180 -26.76 -5.32 -11.26
CA PRO A 180 -26.46 -5.19 -9.82
C PRO A 180 -25.35 -6.13 -9.34
N ASP A 181 -24.61 -6.81 -10.24
CA ASP A 181 -23.69 -7.88 -9.87
C ASP A 181 -22.43 -7.41 -9.10
N GLY A 182 -22.04 -6.14 -9.26
CA GLY A 182 -20.92 -5.54 -8.53
C GLY A 182 -19.53 -6.14 -8.85
N HIS A 183 -19.39 -6.90 -9.96
CA HIS A 183 -18.15 -7.60 -10.31
C HIS A 183 -17.12 -6.73 -11.03
N SER A 184 -17.48 -5.54 -11.48
CA SER A 184 -16.60 -4.69 -12.29
C SER A 184 -15.90 -3.62 -11.44
N LEU A 185 -14.64 -3.36 -11.76
CA LEU A 185 -13.93 -2.13 -11.40
C LEU A 185 -14.05 -1.19 -12.59
N HIS A 186 -14.83 -0.11 -12.47
CA HIS A 186 -15.28 0.69 -13.60
C HIS A 186 -14.26 1.76 -14.02
N TYR A 187 -13.44 2.25 -13.09
CA TYR A 187 -12.47 3.30 -13.39
C TYR A 187 -11.20 3.18 -12.58
N TRP A 188 -10.05 3.35 -13.24
CA TRP A 188 -8.73 3.42 -12.62
C TRP A 188 -7.80 4.35 -13.40
N HIS A 189 -6.81 4.89 -12.73
CA HIS A 189 -5.80 5.74 -13.35
C HIS A 189 -4.42 5.10 -13.20
N LEU A 190 -4.02 4.27 -14.17
CA LEU A 190 -2.80 3.47 -14.09
C LEU A 190 -1.52 4.30 -13.82
N PRO A 191 -1.28 5.46 -14.47
CA PRO A 191 -0.10 6.26 -14.15
C PRO A 191 -0.03 6.67 -12.68
N ARG A 192 -1.17 7.08 -12.07
CA ARG A 192 -1.24 7.42 -10.64
C ARG A 192 -0.94 6.21 -9.76
N PHE A 193 -1.47 5.04 -10.11
CA PHE A 193 -1.19 3.82 -9.36
C PHE A 193 0.30 3.44 -9.43
N LEU A 194 0.90 3.48 -10.63
CA LEU A 194 2.32 3.20 -10.82
C LEU A 194 3.21 4.22 -10.10
N PHE A 195 2.82 5.50 -10.08
CA PHE A 195 3.50 6.52 -9.29
C PHE A 195 3.58 6.13 -7.80
N PHE A 196 2.45 5.71 -7.20
CA PHE A 196 2.45 5.24 -5.81
C PHE A 196 3.35 4.02 -5.60
N ILE A 197 3.40 3.08 -6.54
CA ILE A 197 4.31 1.93 -6.45
C ILE A 197 5.78 2.40 -6.54
N ALA A 198 6.10 3.27 -7.50
CA ALA A 198 7.45 3.77 -7.72
C ALA A 198 8.01 4.53 -6.51
N LEU A 199 7.16 5.26 -5.78
CA LEU A 199 7.53 5.94 -4.53
C LEU A 199 8.06 4.99 -3.45
N SER A 200 7.79 3.68 -3.54
CA SER A 200 8.34 2.72 -2.58
C SER A 200 9.87 2.68 -2.61
N ALA A 201 10.49 2.92 -3.75
CA ALA A 201 11.95 2.91 -3.88
C ALA A 201 12.62 4.07 -3.11
N PRO A 202 12.30 5.36 -3.33
CA PRO A 202 12.92 6.44 -2.59
C PRO A 202 12.56 6.43 -1.09
N VAL A 203 11.33 6.06 -0.72
CA VAL A 203 10.91 5.93 0.68
C VAL A 203 11.71 4.83 1.38
N THR A 204 11.91 3.69 0.72
CA THR A 204 12.76 2.61 1.24
C THR A 204 14.23 3.04 1.34
N GLY A 205 14.72 3.81 0.39
CA GLY A 205 16.06 4.41 0.48
C GLY A 205 16.21 5.27 1.73
N ALA A 206 15.24 6.14 2.02
CA ALA A 206 15.20 6.93 3.26
C ALA A 206 15.13 6.05 4.52
N TRP A 207 14.30 5.00 4.49
CA TRP A 207 14.22 4.00 5.56
C TRP A 207 15.58 3.33 5.84
N LEU A 208 16.31 2.94 4.77
CA LEU A 208 17.65 2.34 4.91
C LEU A 208 18.68 3.30 5.51
N TYR A 209 18.55 4.62 5.31
CA TYR A 209 19.37 5.60 6.03
C TYR A 209 19.10 5.58 7.53
N GLY A 210 17.85 5.51 7.93
CA GLY A 210 17.43 5.35 9.33
C GLY A 210 17.98 4.05 9.92
N TYR A 211 17.84 2.93 9.20
CA TYR A 211 18.37 1.62 9.59
C TYR A 211 19.89 1.65 9.72
N ARG A 212 20.60 2.26 8.76
CA ARG A 212 22.05 2.45 8.84
C ARG A 212 22.45 3.26 10.07
N ARG A 213 21.72 4.34 10.38
CA ARG A 213 21.96 5.17 11.56
C ARG A 213 21.79 4.37 12.85
N TYR A 214 20.75 3.53 12.90
CA TYR A 214 20.52 2.63 14.02
C TYR A 214 21.70 1.66 14.22
N LEU A 215 22.20 1.04 13.15
CA LEU A 215 23.35 0.12 13.22
C LEU A 215 24.64 0.83 13.67
N GLN A 216 24.85 2.09 13.31
CA GLN A 216 26.02 2.87 13.73
C GLN A 216 26.07 3.12 15.25
N GLY A 217 24.92 3.10 15.94
CA GLY A 217 24.84 3.19 17.39
C GLY A 217 25.14 1.89 18.12
N GLY A 218 25.24 0.76 17.40
CA GLY A 218 25.55 -0.56 17.95
C GLY A 218 27.07 -0.84 18.00
N GLN A 219 27.48 -1.76 18.89
CA GLN A 219 28.89 -2.14 19.06
C GLN A 219 29.49 -2.97 17.90
N GLU A 220 28.63 -3.51 16.99
CA GLU A 220 29.04 -4.38 15.88
C GLU A 220 28.90 -3.69 14.51
N ALA A 221 29.29 -2.43 14.41
CA ALA A 221 29.18 -1.66 13.18
C ALA A 221 30.25 -2.10 12.16
N ASP A 222 29.93 -3.05 11.29
CA ASP A 222 30.73 -3.43 10.14
C ASP A 222 30.80 -2.29 9.12
N ALA A 223 31.97 -1.64 9.02
CA ALA A 223 32.19 -0.49 8.15
C ALA A 223 31.93 -0.81 6.66
N ALA A 224 32.27 -2.02 6.20
CA ALA A 224 32.05 -2.44 4.81
C ALA A 224 30.55 -2.56 4.52
N TYR A 225 29.79 -3.19 5.42
CA TYR A 225 28.33 -3.30 5.29
C TYR A 225 27.65 -1.93 5.35
N LEU A 226 28.08 -1.06 6.27
CA LEU A 226 27.53 0.30 6.38
C LEU A 226 27.80 1.16 5.13
N GLY A 227 29.00 1.01 4.52
CA GLY A 227 29.34 1.66 3.25
C GLY A 227 28.47 1.18 2.10
N TRP A 228 28.31 -0.14 1.96
CA TRP A 228 27.45 -0.77 0.97
C TRP A 228 25.98 -0.34 1.14
N LEU A 229 25.47 -0.35 2.37
CA LEU A 229 24.09 0.03 2.69
C LEU A 229 23.81 1.50 2.34
N ARG A 230 24.82 2.40 2.57
CA ARG A 230 24.72 3.80 2.14
C ARG A 230 24.58 3.91 0.63
N GLY A 231 25.41 3.20 -0.13
CA GLY A 231 25.35 3.20 -1.60
C GLY A 231 23.99 2.70 -2.13
N LEU A 232 23.47 1.61 -1.55
CA LEU A 232 22.15 1.09 -1.90
C LEU A 232 21.05 2.11 -1.57
N ALA A 233 21.06 2.72 -0.40
CA ALA A 233 20.09 3.73 0.01
C ALA A 233 20.12 4.95 -0.92
N GLN A 234 21.29 5.45 -1.29
CA GLN A 234 21.45 6.55 -2.25
C GLN A 234 20.89 6.21 -3.62
N ASN A 235 21.21 5.01 -4.13
CA ASN A 235 20.72 4.57 -5.43
C ASN A 235 19.19 4.45 -5.45
N LEU A 236 18.59 3.90 -4.41
CA LEU A 236 17.12 3.82 -4.29
C LEU A 236 16.48 5.20 -4.23
N MET A 237 17.07 6.15 -3.52
CA MET A 237 16.55 7.53 -3.44
C MET A 237 16.68 8.27 -4.77
N LEU A 238 17.84 8.21 -5.42
CA LEU A 238 18.12 8.95 -6.65
C LEU A 238 17.38 8.33 -7.84
N VAL A 239 17.60 7.04 -8.10
CA VAL A 239 16.99 6.36 -9.25
C VAL A 239 15.49 6.24 -9.05
N GLY A 240 15.06 5.82 -7.85
CA GLY A 240 13.64 5.71 -7.51
C GLY A 240 12.92 7.05 -7.55
N GLY A 241 13.56 8.13 -7.09
CA GLY A 241 13.04 9.49 -7.16
C GLY A 241 12.84 9.96 -8.60
N VAL A 242 13.81 9.72 -9.48
CA VAL A 242 13.67 10.04 -10.91
C VAL A 242 12.56 9.22 -11.57
N VAL A 243 12.54 7.91 -11.36
CA VAL A 243 11.53 7.02 -11.96
C VAL A 243 10.10 7.34 -11.47
N SER A 244 9.95 7.83 -10.23
CA SER A 244 8.62 8.19 -9.72
C SER A 244 8.06 9.49 -10.31
N VAL A 245 8.88 10.32 -10.96
CA VAL A 245 8.46 11.61 -11.56
C VAL A 245 8.24 11.49 -13.07
N LEU A 246 8.77 10.46 -13.72
CA LEU A 246 8.55 10.15 -15.14
C LEU A 246 7.24 9.39 -15.35
#